data_bbc930a4ec7e71b8915dd72a14f64781
#
_entry.id   bbc930a4ec7e71b8915dd72a14f64781
#
_cell.length_a   1.000
_cell.length_b   1.000
_cell.length_c   1.000
_cell.angle_alpha   90.00
_cell.angle_beta   90.00
_cell.angle_gamma   90.00
#
_symmetry.space_group_name_H-M   'P 1'
#
loop_
_entity.id
_entity.type
_entity.pdbx_description
1 polymer ?
#
loop_
_entity_poly.entity_id
_entity_poly.type
_entity_poly.pdbx_seq_one_letter_code
_entity_poly.pdbx_strand_id
1 'polypeptide(L)'
;YLETSPRPHHVILYSETDRLEFTASLEEILKQEPRLLQCHRSFLINPANVVRLDKKEKLLFFPNGGSCMIARYKVREVSEAINNLH
;
A
#
# COMPACT_ATOMS: atom_id res chain seq x y z
N TYR A 1 1.12 5.60 -0.18
CA TYR A 1 0.41 4.41 0.32
C TYR A 1 -0.46 4.77 1.52
N LEU A 2 -1.36 3.86 1.86
CA LEU A 2 -2.23 4.02 3.03
C LEU A 2 -1.97 2.90 4.03
N GLU A 3 -2.08 3.24 5.31
CA GLU A 3 -1.87 2.31 6.42
C GLU A 3 -2.99 2.45 7.42
N THR A 4 -3.39 1.35 8.05
CA THR A 4 -4.36 1.43 9.16
C THR A 4 -3.71 2.16 10.34
N SER A 5 -4.47 3.08 10.93
CA SER A 5 -4.05 3.79 12.13
C SER A 5 -4.32 2.91 13.36
N PRO A 6 -3.57 3.10 14.46
CA PRO A 6 -3.93 2.49 15.75
C PRO A 6 -5.30 2.93 16.26
N ARG A 7 -5.81 4.08 15.80
CA ARG A 7 -7.14 4.57 16.15
C ARG A 7 -8.20 3.83 15.34
N PRO A 8 -9.29 3.33 15.94
CA PRO A 8 -10.36 2.63 15.21
C PRO A 8 -10.95 3.49 14.10
N HIS A 9 -11.19 2.89 12.94
CA HIS A 9 -11.80 3.54 11.77
C HIS A 9 -11.01 4.74 11.24
N HIS A 10 -9.71 4.78 11.48
CA HIS A 10 -8.82 5.80 10.92
C HIS A 10 -7.77 5.14 10.05
N VAL A 11 -7.40 5.84 8.98
CA VAL A 11 -6.30 5.45 8.09
C VAL A 11 -5.34 6.61 7.94
N ILE A 12 -4.10 6.30 7.60
CA ILE A 12 -3.05 7.30 7.39
C ILE A 12 -2.63 7.22 5.92
N LEU A 13 -2.74 8.36 5.23
CA LEU A 13 -2.24 8.50 3.87
C LEU A 13 -0.83 9.08 3.92
N TYR A 14 0.12 8.39 3.30
CA TYR A 14 1.49 8.86 3.16
C TYR A 14 1.71 9.29 1.72
N SER A 15 2.04 10.56 1.52
CA SER A 15 2.46 11.09 0.23
C SER A 15 3.97 11.33 0.26
N GLU A 16 4.53 11.93 -0.80
CA GLU A 16 5.96 12.20 -0.85
C GLU A 16 6.43 13.13 0.25
N THR A 17 5.60 14.09 0.65
CA THR A 17 5.97 15.14 1.57
C THR A 17 5.13 15.19 2.84
N ASP A 18 3.95 14.56 2.83
CA ASP A 18 2.98 14.73 3.89
C ASP A 18 2.41 13.42 4.41
N ARG A 19 1.81 13.53 5.58
CA ARG A 19 1.09 12.45 6.23
C ARG A 19 -0.25 13.00 6.68
N LEU A 20 -1.34 12.32 6.30
CA LEU A 20 -2.70 12.74 6.64
C LEU A 20 -3.46 11.58 7.26
N GLU A 21 -3.99 11.79 8.47
CA GLU A 21 -4.86 10.79 9.10
C GLU A 21 -6.30 11.24 8.98
N PHE A 22 -7.19 10.31 8.60
CA PHE A 22 -8.62 10.63 8.45
C PHE A 22 -9.48 9.41 8.74
N THR A 23 -10.79 9.66 8.91
CA THR A 23 -11.75 8.60 9.23
C THR A 23 -12.15 7.86 7.95
N ALA A 24 -11.78 6.58 7.88
CA ALA A 24 -12.16 5.68 6.79
C ALA A 24 -11.67 4.27 7.12
N SER A 25 -12.12 3.29 6.36
CA SER A 25 -11.53 1.95 6.39
C SER A 25 -10.82 1.69 5.07
N LEU A 26 -9.85 0.78 5.09
CA LEU A 26 -9.16 0.41 3.84
C LEU A 26 -10.13 -0.19 2.84
N GLU A 27 -11.10 -0.96 3.32
CA GLU A 27 -12.10 -1.58 2.45
C GLU A 27 -12.94 -0.55 1.69
N GLU A 28 -13.37 0.52 2.38
CA GLU A 28 -14.12 1.60 1.74
C GLU A 28 -13.30 2.31 0.68
N ILE A 29 -12.04 2.58 0.98
CA ILE A 29 -11.12 3.27 0.05
C ILE A 29 -10.88 2.38 -1.17
N LEU A 30 -10.67 1.09 -0.97
CA LEU A 30 -10.41 0.15 -2.05
C LEU A 30 -11.57 0.07 -3.04
N LYS A 31 -12.82 0.16 -2.55
CA LYS A 31 -14.01 0.15 -3.40
C LYS A 31 -14.10 1.40 -4.27
N GLN A 32 -13.62 2.53 -3.77
CA GLN A 32 -13.72 3.81 -4.47
C GLN A 32 -12.56 4.08 -5.40
N GLU A 33 -11.41 3.43 -5.18
CA GLU A 33 -10.19 3.71 -5.91
C GLU A 33 -9.62 2.43 -6.53
N PRO A 34 -10.02 2.12 -7.78
CA PRO A 34 -9.61 0.86 -8.43
C PRO A 34 -8.13 0.76 -8.75
N ARG A 35 -7.38 1.87 -8.68
CA ARG A 35 -5.93 1.86 -8.90
C ARG A 35 -5.15 1.31 -7.72
N LEU A 36 -5.81 1.19 -6.57
CA LEU A 36 -5.17 0.71 -5.36
C LEU A 36 -5.25 -0.81 -5.26
N LEU A 37 -4.25 -1.38 -4.62
CA LEU A 37 -4.14 -2.81 -4.39
C LEU A 37 -3.84 -3.03 -2.90
N GLN A 38 -4.55 -3.98 -2.30
CA GLN A 38 -4.28 -4.34 -0.91
C GLN A 38 -3.15 -5.38 -0.87
N CYS A 39 -1.98 -4.95 -0.43
CA CYS A 39 -0.81 -5.83 -0.34
C CYS A 39 -0.68 -6.51 1.02
N HIS A 40 -1.41 -6.02 2.01
CA HIS A 40 -1.39 -6.53 3.37
C HIS A 40 -2.66 -6.04 4.05
N ARG A 41 -3.13 -6.74 5.09
CA ARG A 41 -4.36 -6.33 5.79
C ARG A 41 -4.29 -4.90 6.33
N SER A 42 -3.10 -4.37 6.53
CA SER A 42 -2.89 -3.03 7.07
C SER A 42 -2.49 -1.99 6.03
N PHE A 43 -2.31 -2.37 4.76
CA PHE A 43 -1.78 -1.46 3.75
C PHE A 43 -2.54 -1.53 2.42
N LEU A 44 -2.77 -0.35 1.83
CA LEU A 44 -3.16 -0.20 0.43
C LEU A 44 -2.04 0.53 -0.29
N ILE A 45 -1.74 0.10 -1.49
CA ILE A 45 -0.67 0.70 -2.31
C ILE A 45 -1.20 1.03 -3.70
N ASN A 46 -0.56 2.00 -4.34
CA ASN A 46 -0.68 2.20 -5.77
C ASN A 46 0.57 1.57 -6.42
N PRO A 47 0.43 0.47 -7.17
CA PRO A 47 1.60 -0.20 -7.75
C PRO A 47 2.48 0.70 -8.60
N ALA A 48 1.90 1.74 -9.21
CA ALA A 48 2.65 2.69 -10.03
C ALA A 48 3.67 3.51 -9.23
N ASN A 49 3.47 3.63 -7.91
CA ASN A 49 4.35 4.40 -7.03
C ASN A 49 5.45 3.59 -6.38
N VAL A 50 5.48 2.28 -6.59
CA VAL A 50 6.50 1.42 -6.00
C VAL A 50 7.81 1.60 -6.74
N VAL A 51 8.89 1.91 -6.00
CA VAL A 51 10.22 2.04 -6.60
C VAL A 51 11.02 0.75 -6.52
N ARG A 52 10.74 -0.11 -5.56
CA ARG A 52 11.44 -1.39 -5.43
C ARG A 52 10.59 -2.41 -4.70
N LEU A 53 10.66 -3.66 -5.15
CA LEU A 53 10.03 -4.81 -4.51
C LEU A 53 11.12 -5.77 -4.03
N ASP A 54 11.10 -6.10 -2.75
CA ASP A 54 11.98 -7.11 -2.18
C ASP A 54 11.15 -8.35 -1.85
N LYS A 55 11.22 -9.36 -2.72
CA LYS A 55 10.43 -10.58 -2.56
C LYS A 55 10.87 -11.42 -1.36
N LYS A 56 12.16 -11.38 -1.05
CA LYS A 56 12.71 -12.17 0.04
C LYS A 56 12.23 -11.63 1.39
N GLU A 57 12.31 -10.33 1.57
CA GLU A 57 11.89 -9.66 2.80
C GLU A 57 10.41 -9.30 2.81
N LYS A 58 9.73 -9.44 1.66
CA LYS A 58 8.31 -9.12 1.48
C LYS A 58 8.02 -7.66 1.83
N LEU A 59 8.79 -6.77 1.20
CA LEU A 59 8.69 -5.33 1.40
C LEU A 59 8.56 -4.60 0.07
N LEU A 60 7.81 -3.51 0.10
CA LEU A 60 7.69 -2.56 -1.00
C LEU A 60 8.25 -1.23 -0.54
N PHE A 61 9.00 -0.56 -1.41
CA PHE A 61 9.62 0.72 -1.10
C PHE A 61 9.05 1.82 -1.99
N PHE A 62 8.90 3.01 -1.42
CA PHE A 62 8.25 4.16 -2.04
C PHE A 62 9.19 5.36 -2.09
N PRO A 63 8.91 6.34 -2.98
CA PRO A 63 9.79 7.51 -3.14
C PRO A 63 10.00 8.34 -1.88
N ASN A 64 9.02 8.32 -0.96
CA ASN A 64 9.13 9.06 0.30
C ASN A 64 10.04 8.41 1.33
N GLY A 65 10.69 7.30 0.97
CA GLY A 65 11.52 6.55 1.89
C GLY A 65 10.75 5.56 2.76
N GLY A 66 9.43 5.54 2.65
CA GLY A 66 8.59 4.61 3.39
C GLY A 66 8.60 3.22 2.78
N SER A 67 8.11 2.26 3.56
CA SER A 67 7.97 0.88 3.10
C SER A 67 6.69 0.27 3.64
N CYS A 68 6.17 -0.72 2.90
CA CYS A 68 5.00 -1.49 3.31
C CYS A 68 5.33 -2.97 3.29
N MET A 69 4.78 -3.71 4.25
CA MET A 69 4.87 -5.15 4.25
C MET A 69 3.90 -5.75 3.24
N ILE A 70 4.29 -6.90 2.67
CA ILE A 70 3.43 -7.65 1.76
C ILE A 70 3.01 -8.93 2.49
N ALA A 71 1.71 -9.23 2.49
CA ALA A 71 1.24 -10.50 3.02
C ALA A 71 1.83 -11.64 2.18
N ARG A 72 2.20 -12.72 2.84
CA ARG A 72 2.87 -13.85 2.21
C ARG A 72 2.13 -14.35 0.96
N TYR A 73 0.81 -14.47 1.05
CA TYR A 73 -0.03 -14.96 -0.05
C TYR A 73 -0.31 -13.90 -1.12
N LYS A 74 0.12 -12.67 -0.91
CA LYS A 74 -0.09 -11.55 -1.84
C LYS A 74 1.13 -11.24 -2.70
N VAL A 75 2.28 -11.82 -2.41
CA VAL A 75 3.55 -11.49 -3.09
C VAL A 75 3.42 -11.65 -4.61
N ARG A 76 2.83 -12.74 -5.06
CA ARG A 76 2.67 -13.01 -6.49
C ARG A 76 1.77 -11.97 -7.16
N GLU A 77 0.62 -11.70 -6.57
CA GLU A 77 -0.34 -10.73 -7.10
C GLU A 77 0.28 -9.33 -7.20
N VAL A 78 0.98 -8.91 -6.15
CA VAL A 78 1.64 -7.61 -6.11
C VAL A 78 2.74 -7.53 -7.15
N SER A 79 3.56 -8.57 -7.26
CA SER A 79 4.64 -8.65 -8.23
C SER A 79 4.11 -8.54 -9.66
N GLU A 80 3.03 -9.26 -9.99
CA GLU A 80 2.41 -9.20 -11.31
C GLU A 80 1.84 -7.81 -11.61
N ALA A 81 1.19 -7.19 -10.62
CA ALA A 81 0.64 -5.85 -10.79
C ALA A 81 1.73 -4.83 -11.10
N ILE A 82 2.87 -4.92 -10.42
CA ILE A 82 3.99 -4.02 -10.66
C ILE A 82 4.61 -4.27 -12.04
N ASN A 83 4.79 -5.54 -12.41
CA ASN A 83 5.38 -5.90 -13.70
C ASN A 83 4.51 -5.44 -14.87
N ASN A 84 3.19 -5.46 -14.72
CA ASN A 84 2.27 -5.05 -15.79
C ASN A 84 2.31 -3.54 -16.05
N LEU A 85 2.85 -2.75 -15.12
CA LEU A 85 2.98 -1.30 -15.27
C LEU A 85 4.32 -0.90 -15.90
N HIS A 86 5.27 -1.80 -15.93
CA HIS A 86 6.61 -1.60 -16.46
C HIS A 86 6.87 -2.56 -17.62
#